data_294f2769bd3d75ba5365ff58982daef4
#
_entry.id   294f2769bd3d75ba5365ff58982daef4
#
_cell.length_a   1.000
_cell.length_b   1.000
_cell.length_c   1.000
_cell.angle_alpha   90.00
_cell.angle_beta   90.00
_cell.angle_gamma   90.00
#
_symmetry.space_group_name_H-M   'P 1'
#
loop_
_entity.id
_entity.type
_entity.pdbx_description
1 polymer ?
#
loop_
_entity_poly.entity_id
_entity_poly.type
_entity_poly.pdbx_seq_one_letter_code
_entity_poly.pdbx_strand_id
1 'polypeptide(L)'
;MAPKAYGKDKEGYDTDMNIFLAGIIQGSKVGEDIHAQDWREPIIAAVARHLPEAEVYCHFTQHPNSITYEGDKILETFQDGLKRVIAADLVIAYIPSASMGTAIEMYEAKRNGVPVVSITPMETNWVVRLYSDKIFPDTESFEKYLAGGGERILDRITR
;
A
#
# COMPACT_ATOMS: atom_id res chain seq x y z
N MET A 1 -3.14 -18.97 -8.57
CA MET A 1 -4.39 -18.19 -8.71
C MET A 1 -4.34 -17.47 -10.05
N ALA A 2 -5.34 -17.62 -10.91
CA ALA A 2 -5.37 -16.90 -12.17
C ALA A 2 -5.47 -15.38 -11.89
N PRO A 3 -4.77 -14.52 -12.66
CA PRO A 3 -4.88 -13.08 -12.47
C PRO A 3 -6.34 -12.65 -12.68
N LYS A 4 -6.86 -11.83 -11.78
CA LYS A 4 -8.17 -11.20 -11.95
C LYS A 4 -8.17 -10.43 -13.28
N ALA A 5 -9.17 -10.65 -14.11
CA ALA A 5 -9.39 -9.86 -15.31
C ALA A 5 -10.01 -8.53 -14.89
N TYR A 6 -9.19 -7.46 -14.91
CA TYR A 6 -9.69 -6.11 -14.71
C TYR A 6 -10.35 -5.62 -15.99
N GLY A 7 -11.55 -5.05 -15.86
CA GLY A 7 -12.19 -4.36 -16.96
C GLY A 7 -11.41 -3.09 -17.32
N LYS A 8 -11.33 -2.78 -18.61
CA LYS A 8 -10.98 -1.43 -19.06
C LYS A 8 -12.28 -0.71 -19.44
N ASP A 9 -12.39 0.55 -19.02
CA ASP A 9 -13.41 1.40 -19.64
C ASP A 9 -13.06 1.69 -21.11
N LYS A 10 -13.93 2.43 -21.81
CA LYS A 10 -13.75 2.77 -23.22
C LYS A 10 -12.52 3.65 -23.48
N GLU A 11 -11.93 4.22 -22.42
CA GLU A 11 -10.77 5.11 -22.46
C GLU A 11 -9.48 4.39 -22.03
N GLY A 12 -9.59 3.12 -21.57
CA GLY A 12 -8.46 2.27 -21.22
C GLY A 12 -7.97 2.40 -19.77
N TYR A 13 -8.76 3.01 -18.88
CA TYR A 13 -8.44 3.10 -17.45
C TYR A 13 -8.72 1.78 -16.72
N ASP A 14 -7.95 1.52 -15.67
CA ASP A 14 -8.22 0.40 -14.76
C ASP A 14 -9.47 0.73 -13.95
N THR A 15 -10.51 -0.08 -14.11
CA THR A 15 -11.77 0.06 -13.38
C THR A 15 -11.82 -0.94 -12.23
N ASP A 16 -12.54 -0.60 -11.17
CA ASP A 16 -12.78 -1.46 -10.01
C ASP A 16 -11.51 -1.96 -9.30
N MET A 17 -10.47 -1.13 -9.22
CA MET A 17 -9.22 -1.46 -8.55
C MET A 17 -9.27 -1.09 -7.06
N ASN A 18 -8.99 -2.08 -6.20
CA ASN A 18 -8.87 -1.89 -4.76
C ASN A 18 -7.39 -1.79 -4.35
N ILE A 19 -7.01 -0.68 -3.77
CA ILE A 19 -5.65 -0.42 -3.30
C ILE A 19 -5.63 -0.43 -1.78
N PHE A 20 -4.70 -1.19 -1.20
CA PHE A 20 -4.41 -1.13 0.23
C PHE A 20 -3.21 -0.21 0.46
N LEU A 21 -3.42 0.88 1.20
CA LEU A 21 -2.35 1.79 1.59
C LEU A 21 -1.76 1.38 2.94
N ALA A 22 -0.64 0.70 2.89
CA ALA A 22 0.17 0.35 4.04
C ALA A 22 1.21 1.43 4.33
N GLY A 23 1.66 1.53 5.57
CA GLY A 23 2.76 2.40 5.89
C GLY A 23 2.93 2.63 7.38
N ILE A 24 4.01 3.30 7.71
CA ILE A 24 4.45 3.47 9.08
C ILE A 24 3.42 4.22 9.93
N ILE A 25 3.14 3.67 11.11
CA ILE A 25 2.38 4.35 12.18
C ILE A 25 3.31 4.56 13.37
N GLN A 26 3.62 3.53 14.12
CA GLN A 26 4.49 3.61 15.28
C GLN A 26 5.99 3.48 14.93
N GLY A 27 6.32 2.61 13.99
CA GLY A 27 7.71 2.31 13.65
C GLY A 27 8.47 1.77 14.87
N SER A 28 9.58 2.41 15.20
CA SER A 28 10.40 2.09 16.38
C SER A 28 10.11 2.99 17.59
N LYS A 29 9.10 3.85 17.54
CA LYS A 29 8.67 4.67 18.68
C LYS A 29 8.08 3.81 19.77
N VAL A 30 8.09 4.31 21.00
CA VAL A 30 7.63 3.57 22.18
C VAL A 30 6.38 4.21 22.78
N GLY A 31 5.65 3.44 23.60
CA GLY A 31 4.41 3.90 24.20
C GLY A 31 3.34 4.18 23.14
N GLU A 32 2.65 5.29 23.28
CA GLU A 32 1.62 5.73 22.33
C GLU A 32 2.12 6.69 21.25
N ASP A 33 3.44 6.91 21.17
CA ASP A 33 4.03 7.79 20.16
C ASP A 33 3.94 7.17 18.77
N ILE A 34 3.53 7.98 17.80
CA ILE A 34 3.45 7.60 16.39
C ILE A 34 4.18 8.61 15.52
N HIS A 35 4.53 8.20 14.31
CA HIS A 35 5.02 9.10 13.27
C HIS A 35 3.90 10.02 12.79
N ALA A 36 4.26 11.19 12.23
CA ALA A 36 3.31 12.03 11.51
C ALA A 36 2.64 11.22 10.39
N GLN A 37 1.33 11.40 10.22
CA GLN A 37 0.52 10.61 9.27
C GLN A 37 0.09 11.42 8.04
N ASP A 38 0.58 12.64 7.89
CA ASP A 38 0.32 13.54 6.77
C ASP A 38 0.86 13.05 5.42
N TRP A 39 1.79 12.10 5.42
CA TRP A 39 2.30 11.44 4.22
C TRP A 39 1.21 10.69 3.41
N ARG A 40 0.10 10.35 4.04
CA ARG A 40 -0.99 9.60 3.42
C ARG A 40 -1.73 10.43 2.37
N GLU A 41 -1.96 11.69 2.67
CA GLU A 41 -2.74 12.59 1.82
C GLU A 41 -2.16 12.76 0.41
N PRO A 42 -0.86 13.08 0.21
CA PRO A 42 -0.31 13.22 -1.13
C PRO A 42 -0.33 11.92 -1.93
N ILE A 43 -0.17 10.76 -1.29
CA ILE A 43 -0.26 9.46 -1.97
C ILE A 43 -1.71 9.19 -2.42
N ILE A 44 -2.69 9.39 -1.53
CA ILE A 44 -4.11 9.22 -1.86
C ILE A 44 -4.52 10.19 -2.97
N ALA A 45 -4.07 11.45 -2.90
CA ALA A 45 -4.35 12.45 -3.93
C ALA A 45 -3.74 12.09 -5.29
N ALA A 46 -2.52 11.55 -5.31
CA ALA A 46 -1.88 11.08 -6.53
C ALA A 46 -2.65 9.91 -7.16
N VAL A 47 -3.07 8.94 -6.35
CA VAL A 47 -3.93 7.83 -6.81
C VAL A 47 -5.23 8.36 -7.39
N ALA A 48 -5.94 9.23 -6.67
CA ALA A 48 -7.21 9.79 -7.14
C ALA A 48 -7.08 10.58 -8.46
N ARG A 49 -5.93 11.25 -8.66
CA ARG A 49 -5.67 12.03 -9.88
C ARG A 49 -5.39 11.14 -11.09
N HIS A 50 -4.66 10.07 -10.93
CA HIS A 50 -4.15 9.25 -12.04
C HIS A 50 -4.88 7.91 -12.21
N LEU A 51 -5.60 7.47 -11.17
CA LEU A 51 -6.40 6.25 -11.14
C LEU A 51 -7.78 6.54 -10.52
N PRO A 52 -8.61 7.39 -11.20
CA PRO A 52 -9.83 7.93 -10.58
C PRO A 52 -10.87 6.87 -10.17
N GLU A 53 -10.83 5.69 -10.79
CA GLU A 53 -11.73 4.58 -10.46
C GLU A 53 -11.17 3.64 -9.39
N ALA A 54 -9.97 3.90 -8.86
CA ALA A 54 -9.40 3.10 -7.79
C ALA A 54 -9.94 3.53 -6.44
N GLU A 55 -10.27 2.54 -5.59
CA GLU A 55 -10.61 2.75 -4.19
C GLU A 55 -9.40 2.48 -3.31
N VAL A 56 -9.07 3.42 -2.44
CA VAL A 56 -7.95 3.30 -1.49
C VAL A 56 -8.49 3.00 -0.09
N TYR A 57 -8.16 1.83 0.44
CA TYR A 57 -8.33 1.53 1.85
C TYR A 57 -7.09 1.98 2.62
N CYS A 58 -7.30 2.78 3.67
CA CYS A 58 -6.25 3.24 4.56
C CYS A 58 -6.58 2.84 5.99
N HIS A 59 -5.75 1.98 6.59
CA HIS A 59 -5.96 1.49 7.94
C HIS A 59 -6.04 2.63 8.96
N PHE A 60 -5.12 3.59 8.91
CA PHE A 60 -5.09 4.71 9.85
C PHE A 60 -6.35 5.58 9.78
N THR A 61 -6.90 5.79 8.59
CA THR A 61 -8.14 6.54 8.43
C THR A 61 -9.33 5.83 9.09
N GLN A 62 -9.37 4.51 9.03
CA GLN A 62 -10.42 3.70 9.65
C GLN A 62 -10.20 3.52 11.16
N HIS A 63 -8.96 3.53 11.61
CA HIS A 63 -8.55 3.25 12.98
C HIS A 63 -7.53 4.28 13.49
N PRO A 64 -7.88 5.58 13.58
CA PRO A 64 -6.91 6.62 13.92
C PRO A 64 -6.33 6.49 15.33
N ASN A 65 -7.03 5.80 16.22
CA ASN A 65 -6.63 5.57 17.61
C ASN A 65 -6.12 4.13 17.85
N SER A 66 -5.72 3.40 16.81
CA SER A 66 -5.35 1.99 16.94
C SER A 66 -4.17 1.76 17.88
N ILE A 67 -3.31 2.75 18.09
CA ILE A 67 -2.20 2.66 19.07
C ILE A 67 -2.68 2.40 20.51
N THR A 68 -3.93 2.75 20.82
CA THR A 68 -4.54 2.55 22.15
C THR A 68 -5.32 1.25 22.26
N TYR A 69 -5.40 0.44 21.20
CA TYR A 69 -6.15 -0.80 21.23
C TYR A 69 -5.44 -1.85 22.10
N GLU A 70 -6.24 -2.68 22.76
CA GLU A 70 -5.76 -3.73 23.66
C GLU A 70 -6.48 -5.06 23.41
N GLY A 71 -5.89 -6.15 23.87
CA GLY A 71 -6.49 -7.48 23.87
C GLY A 71 -6.97 -7.94 22.50
N ASP A 72 -8.17 -8.50 22.46
CA ASP A 72 -8.76 -9.10 21.25
C ASP A 72 -8.95 -8.08 20.12
N LYS A 73 -9.12 -6.79 20.46
CA LYS A 73 -9.28 -5.73 19.46
C LYS A 73 -8.02 -5.56 18.60
N ILE A 74 -6.84 -5.77 19.14
CA ILE A 74 -5.58 -5.77 18.37
C ILE A 74 -5.63 -6.90 17.35
N LEU A 75 -5.95 -8.10 17.79
CA LEU A 75 -5.99 -9.29 16.94
C LEU A 75 -7.01 -9.13 15.81
N GLU A 76 -8.24 -8.76 16.15
CA GLU A 76 -9.34 -8.59 15.18
C GLU A 76 -8.99 -7.51 14.14
N THR A 77 -8.48 -6.36 14.58
CA THR A 77 -8.12 -5.25 13.70
C THR A 77 -6.96 -5.63 12.77
N PHE A 78 -5.94 -6.29 13.29
CA PHE A 78 -4.80 -6.71 12.51
C PHE A 78 -5.17 -7.80 11.49
N GLN A 79 -5.96 -8.79 11.89
CA GLN A 79 -6.46 -9.83 11.00
C GLN A 79 -7.38 -9.27 9.91
N ASP A 80 -8.24 -8.30 10.23
CA ASP A 80 -9.06 -7.63 9.21
C ASP A 80 -8.19 -6.88 8.19
N GLY A 81 -7.15 -6.20 8.66
CA GLY A 81 -6.16 -5.57 7.79
C GLY A 81 -5.50 -6.56 6.83
N LEU A 82 -5.05 -7.71 7.32
CA LEU A 82 -4.44 -8.74 6.46
C LEU A 82 -5.43 -9.34 5.45
N LYS A 83 -6.69 -9.54 5.83
CA LYS A 83 -7.73 -9.98 4.88
C LYS A 83 -7.92 -8.96 3.75
N ARG A 84 -7.87 -7.66 4.07
CA ARG A 84 -7.97 -6.58 3.07
C ARG A 84 -6.74 -6.53 2.16
N VAL A 85 -5.56 -6.78 2.70
CA VAL A 85 -4.31 -6.92 1.90
C VAL A 85 -4.46 -8.03 0.87
N ILE A 86 -4.94 -9.21 1.28
CA ILE A 86 -5.13 -10.37 0.41
C ILE A 86 -6.19 -10.10 -0.67
N ALA A 87 -7.23 -9.34 -0.33
CA ALA A 87 -8.31 -8.99 -1.25
C ALA A 87 -7.97 -7.82 -2.17
N ALA A 88 -6.91 -7.07 -1.88
CA ALA A 88 -6.49 -5.92 -2.69
C ALA A 88 -5.94 -6.35 -4.05
N ASP A 89 -5.94 -5.42 -4.97
CA ASP A 89 -5.37 -5.56 -6.32
C ASP A 89 -3.96 -5.00 -6.38
N LEU A 90 -3.63 -4.11 -5.45
CA LEU A 90 -2.33 -3.48 -5.28
C LEU A 90 -2.13 -3.07 -3.82
N VAL A 91 -0.93 -3.28 -3.30
CA VAL A 91 -0.49 -2.68 -2.03
C VAL A 91 0.51 -1.57 -2.33
N ILE A 92 0.25 -0.39 -1.78
CA ILE A 92 1.22 0.72 -1.74
C ILE A 92 1.75 0.77 -0.31
N ALA A 93 3.06 0.65 -0.14
CA ALA A 93 3.73 0.64 1.17
C ALA A 93 4.66 1.85 1.31
N TYR A 94 4.34 2.75 2.24
CA TYR A 94 5.18 3.89 2.57
C TYR A 94 6.05 3.58 3.80
N ILE A 95 7.36 3.47 3.59
CA ILE A 95 8.31 2.99 4.59
C ILE A 95 9.52 3.94 4.66
N PRO A 96 9.39 5.13 5.25
CA PRO A 96 10.53 6.05 5.42
C PRO A 96 11.55 5.51 6.41
N SER A 97 11.13 4.64 7.32
CA SER A 97 11.94 3.86 8.26
C SER A 97 11.26 2.53 8.55
N ALA A 98 11.92 1.63 9.26
CA ALA A 98 11.39 0.29 9.52
C ALA A 98 10.03 0.31 10.20
N SER A 99 9.13 -0.55 9.72
CA SER A 99 7.78 -0.75 10.24
C SER A 99 7.43 -2.23 10.21
N MET A 100 7.27 -2.83 11.39
CA MET A 100 6.98 -4.26 11.51
C MET A 100 5.63 -4.63 10.90
N GLY A 101 4.60 -3.85 11.17
CA GLY A 101 3.26 -4.09 10.63
C GLY A 101 3.25 -4.03 9.10
N THR A 102 3.85 -3.01 8.53
CA THR A 102 3.96 -2.85 7.07
C THR A 102 4.75 -4.00 6.43
N ALA A 103 5.81 -4.47 7.09
CA ALA A 103 6.59 -5.62 6.61
C ALA A 103 5.74 -6.91 6.54
N ILE A 104 4.88 -7.14 7.53
CA ILE A 104 3.95 -8.29 7.53
C ILE A 104 2.91 -8.14 6.42
N GLU A 105 2.36 -6.97 6.23
CA GLU A 105 1.39 -6.68 5.15
C GLU A 105 2.03 -6.92 3.77
N MET A 106 3.25 -6.47 3.56
CA MET A 106 4.00 -6.72 2.32
C MET A 106 4.26 -8.22 2.08
N TYR A 107 4.69 -8.93 3.12
CA TYR A 107 4.89 -10.38 3.06
C TYR A 107 3.59 -11.11 2.70
N GLU A 108 2.49 -10.77 3.37
CA GLU A 108 1.19 -11.39 3.13
C GLU A 108 0.67 -11.08 1.72
N ALA A 109 0.86 -9.86 1.23
CA ALA A 109 0.54 -9.50 -0.15
C ALA A 109 1.29 -10.40 -1.15
N LYS A 110 2.62 -10.48 -1.04
CA LYS A 110 3.43 -11.25 -1.98
C LYS A 110 3.11 -12.73 -1.99
N ARG A 111 2.93 -13.35 -0.82
CA ARG A 111 2.59 -14.78 -0.76
C ARG A 111 1.22 -15.10 -1.35
N ASN A 112 0.33 -14.13 -1.46
CA ASN A 112 -1.00 -14.26 -2.07
C ASN A 112 -1.10 -13.69 -3.49
N GLY A 113 0.04 -13.34 -4.11
CA GLY A 113 0.09 -12.86 -5.49
C GLY A 113 -0.42 -11.42 -5.69
N VAL A 114 -0.50 -10.64 -4.62
CA VAL A 114 -0.86 -9.22 -4.69
C VAL A 114 0.42 -8.40 -4.92
N PRO A 115 0.49 -7.60 -5.99
CA PRO A 115 1.65 -6.77 -6.28
C PRO A 115 1.85 -5.68 -5.21
N VAL A 116 3.12 -5.36 -4.93
CA VAL A 116 3.52 -4.37 -3.93
C VAL A 116 4.38 -3.30 -4.56
N VAL A 117 4.00 -2.05 -4.39
CA VAL A 117 4.81 -0.87 -4.68
C VAL A 117 5.27 -0.27 -3.36
N SER A 118 6.57 -0.09 -3.20
CA SER A 118 7.14 0.54 -2.02
C SER A 118 7.65 1.94 -2.33
N ILE A 119 7.34 2.88 -1.44
CA ILE A 119 7.88 4.24 -1.45
C ILE A 119 8.78 4.36 -0.24
N THR A 120 10.09 4.34 -0.46
CA THR A 120 11.07 4.22 0.61
C THR A 120 12.48 4.61 0.15
N PRO A 121 13.28 5.25 1.01
CA PRO A 121 14.71 5.43 0.78
C PRO A 121 15.54 4.17 1.10
N MET A 122 14.92 3.14 1.72
CA MET A 122 15.59 1.91 2.18
C MET A 122 15.67 0.84 1.07
N GLU A 123 16.10 1.20 -0.11
CA GLU A 123 16.12 0.30 -1.28
C GLU A 123 17.03 -0.93 -1.11
N THR A 124 18.00 -0.90 -0.20
CA THR A 124 18.89 -2.02 0.09
C THR A 124 18.40 -2.97 1.17
N ASN A 125 17.30 -2.61 1.87
CA ASN A 125 16.71 -3.45 2.89
C ASN A 125 16.15 -4.74 2.27
N TRP A 126 16.45 -5.90 2.84
CA TRP A 126 16.06 -7.19 2.28
C TRP A 126 14.55 -7.39 2.19
N VAL A 127 13.80 -6.96 3.20
CA VAL A 127 12.34 -7.06 3.17
C VAL A 127 11.77 -6.22 2.02
N VAL A 128 12.27 -4.99 1.86
CA VAL A 128 11.87 -4.12 0.75
C VAL A 128 12.19 -4.77 -0.60
N ARG A 129 13.40 -5.27 -0.78
CA ARG A 129 13.83 -5.89 -2.04
C ARG A 129 13.08 -7.17 -2.40
N LEU A 130 12.79 -8.00 -1.38
CA LEU A 130 12.14 -9.30 -1.60
C LEU A 130 10.63 -9.18 -1.83
N TYR A 131 10.00 -8.21 -1.18
CA TYR A 131 8.53 -8.12 -1.15
C TYR A 131 7.97 -6.91 -1.89
N SER A 132 8.79 -6.21 -2.68
CA SER A 132 8.33 -5.14 -3.58
C SER A 132 8.49 -5.55 -5.05
N ASP A 133 7.50 -5.25 -5.86
CA ASP A 133 7.57 -5.37 -7.33
C ASP A 133 8.18 -4.12 -7.96
N LYS A 134 7.94 -2.96 -7.36
CA LYS A 134 8.57 -1.67 -7.70
C LYS A 134 8.93 -0.90 -6.43
N ILE A 135 10.03 -0.18 -6.50
CA ILE A 135 10.52 0.66 -5.40
C ILE A 135 10.72 2.08 -5.93
N PHE A 136 10.18 3.05 -5.23
CA PHE A 136 10.36 4.49 -5.50
C PHE A 136 11.03 5.15 -4.30
N PRO A 137 11.99 6.05 -4.51
CA PRO A 137 12.70 6.70 -3.40
C PRO A 137 11.81 7.68 -2.62
N ASP A 138 10.77 8.22 -3.26
CA ASP A 138 9.89 9.24 -2.72
C ASP A 138 8.52 9.25 -3.42
N THR A 139 7.58 9.99 -2.84
CA THR A 139 6.21 10.13 -3.35
C THR A 139 6.17 10.84 -4.72
N GLU A 140 7.09 11.78 -4.98
CA GLU A 140 7.14 12.49 -6.27
C GLU A 140 7.48 11.53 -7.41
N SER A 141 8.48 10.69 -7.22
CA SER A 141 8.87 9.66 -8.21
C SER A 141 7.73 8.66 -8.46
N PHE A 142 7.01 8.27 -7.41
CA PHE A 142 5.83 7.43 -7.51
C PHE A 142 4.72 8.11 -8.33
N GLU A 143 4.41 9.38 -8.05
CA GLU A 143 3.38 10.12 -8.79
C GLU A 143 3.76 10.28 -10.28
N LYS A 144 5.02 10.58 -10.58
CA LYS A 144 5.50 10.63 -11.98
C LYS A 144 5.29 9.30 -12.71
N TYR A 145 5.49 8.20 -12.01
CA TYR A 145 5.23 6.87 -12.57
C TYR A 145 3.74 6.64 -12.82
N LEU A 146 2.84 7.05 -11.93
CA LEU A 146 1.40 6.99 -12.15
C LEU A 146 0.97 7.82 -13.37
N ALA A 147 1.54 9.01 -13.53
CA ALA A 147 1.25 9.92 -14.63
C ALA A 147 1.69 9.39 -16.01
N GLY A 148 2.58 8.41 -16.04
CA GLY A 148 3.14 7.81 -17.26
C GLY A 148 2.19 6.92 -18.08
N GLY A 149 0.88 7.16 -18.07
CA GLY A 149 -0.25 6.47 -18.72
C GLY A 149 -0.01 5.57 -19.94
N GLY A 150 -1.08 4.99 -20.45
CA GLY A 150 -1.11 4.19 -21.69
C GLY A 150 -1.16 2.66 -21.51
N GLU A 151 -0.62 2.11 -20.44
CA GLU A 151 -0.77 0.72 -20.05
C GLU A 151 -1.43 0.62 -18.68
N ARG A 152 -2.06 -0.52 -18.39
CA ARG A 152 -2.61 -0.77 -17.07
C ARG A 152 -1.49 -0.71 -16.04
N ILE A 153 -1.73 0.01 -14.93
CA ILE A 153 -0.73 0.17 -13.88
C ILE A 153 -0.22 -1.17 -13.34
N LEU A 154 -1.11 -2.15 -13.17
CA LEU A 154 -0.73 -3.47 -12.68
C LEU A 154 0.20 -4.22 -13.65
N ASP A 155 -0.05 -4.14 -14.96
CA ASP A 155 0.81 -4.75 -15.97
C ASP A 155 2.20 -4.11 -16.00
N ARG A 156 2.28 -2.81 -15.70
CA ARG A 156 3.55 -2.06 -15.60
C ARG A 156 4.34 -2.40 -14.34
N ILE A 157 3.65 -2.62 -13.22
CA ILE A 157 4.27 -2.92 -11.92
C ILE A 157 4.86 -4.34 -11.93
N THR A 158 4.20 -5.29 -12.58
CA THR A 158 4.58 -6.71 -12.56
C THR A 158 5.56 -7.12 -13.65
N ARG A 159 5.98 -6.21 -14.50
CA ARG A 159 7.07 -6.40 -15.47
C ARG A 159 8.42 -6.12 -14.84
#